data_6f0b7a13486b23e071831c3584bc860f
#
_entry.id   6f0b7a13486b23e071831c3584bc860f
#
_cell.length_a   1.000
_cell.length_b   1.000
_cell.length_c   1.000
_cell.angle_alpha   90.00
_cell.angle_beta   90.00
_cell.angle_gamma   90.00
#
_symmetry.space_group_name_H-M   'P 1'
#
loop_
_entity.id
_entity.type
_entity.pdbx_description
1 polymer ?
#
loop_
_entity_poly.entity_id
_entity_poly.type
_entity_poly.pdbx_seq_one_letter_code
_entity_poly.pdbx_strand_id
1 'polypeptide(L)'
;ATSKFFELEEMVKWSKIKGVDIISCADFTHPRWFSNLKQNLVENPVGSGLYKLKSSDSHVRFIISTEVSCIYRQNDKTRRVHLCILAPNLEAAAKINKGLADRGAKLASDGRPILGMSAKDIVKIVLEADKKCMVIPAHVWTPWFAVFGSKSGFNSLQECFEELTPHIKAVETGLSSDPSMNWRLSELDNIT
;
A
#
# COMPACT_ATOMS: atom_id res chain seq x y z
N ALA A 1 6.96 -10.76 -0.48
CA ALA A 1 8.17 -10.47 0.25
C ALA A 1 9.32 -10.26 -0.72
N THR A 2 10.02 -9.17 -0.61
CA THR A 2 11.17 -8.83 -1.44
C THR A 2 12.42 -9.57 -0.93
N SER A 3 13.36 -9.90 -1.82
CA SER A 3 14.64 -10.47 -1.41
C SER A 3 15.38 -9.51 -0.47
N LYS A 4 15.97 -10.03 0.61
CA LYS A 4 16.79 -9.22 1.54
C LYS A 4 18.03 -8.58 0.89
N PHE A 5 18.36 -8.98 -0.34
CA PHE A 5 19.44 -8.41 -1.14
C PHE A 5 18.95 -7.44 -2.21
N PHE A 6 17.65 -7.12 -2.22
CA PHE A 6 17.06 -6.22 -3.21
C PHE A 6 17.14 -4.78 -2.70
N GLU A 7 18.22 -4.10 -3.05
CA GLU A 7 18.53 -2.72 -2.67
C GLU A 7 18.07 -1.73 -3.75
N LEU A 8 18.09 -0.42 -3.44
CA LEU A 8 17.61 0.64 -4.35
C LEU A 8 18.36 0.66 -5.69
N GLU A 9 19.67 0.40 -5.67
CA GLU A 9 20.50 0.31 -6.86
C GLU A 9 20.08 -0.85 -7.78
N GLU A 10 19.79 -2.02 -7.21
CA GLU A 10 19.28 -3.15 -7.98
C GLU A 10 17.87 -2.88 -8.53
N MET A 11 17.03 -2.17 -7.78
CA MET A 11 15.72 -1.73 -8.26
C MET A 11 15.86 -0.84 -9.50
N VAL A 12 16.75 0.15 -9.46
CA VAL A 12 17.05 1.01 -10.63
C VAL A 12 17.57 0.21 -11.80
N LYS A 13 18.51 -0.69 -11.57
CA LYS A 13 19.11 -1.55 -12.60
C LYS A 13 18.04 -2.41 -13.30
N TRP A 14 17.22 -3.11 -12.53
CA TRP A 14 16.19 -3.98 -13.10
C TRP A 14 15.05 -3.20 -13.75
N SER A 15 14.71 -2.02 -13.23
CA SER A 15 13.74 -1.12 -13.87
C SER A 15 14.20 -0.73 -15.27
N LYS A 16 15.47 -0.35 -15.43
CA LYS A 16 16.04 -0.05 -16.76
C LYS A 16 15.96 -1.25 -17.71
N ILE A 17 16.33 -2.44 -17.23
CA ILE A 17 16.30 -3.66 -18.05
C ILE A 17 14.88 -4.01 -18.51
N LYS A 18 13.89 -3.76 -17.65
CA LYS A 18 12.48 -4.05 -17.91
C LYS A 18 11.71 -2.91 -18.59
N GLY A 19 12.34 -1.76 -18.83
CA GLY A 19 11.68 -0.58 -19.41
C GLY A 19 10.63 0.04 -18.47
N VAL A 20 10.90 0.01 -17.14
CA VAL A 20 10.01 0.58 -16.13
C VAL A 20 10.56 1.93 -15.67
N ASP A 21 9.81 3.00 -15.88
CA ASP A 21 10.22 4.37 -15.53
C ASP A 21 9.85 4.75 -14.10
N ILE A 22 8.72 4.22 -13.59
CA ILE A 22 8.25 4.50 -12.23
C ILE A 22 8.08 3.17 -11.48
N ILE A 23 8.69 3.08 -10.31
CA ILE A 23 8.64 1.89 -9.46
C ILE A 23 8.25 2.24 -8.02
N SER A 24 7.53 1.34 -7.36
CA SER A 24 7.27 1.43 -5.92
C SER A 24 8.54 1.17 -5.12
N CYS A 25 8.82 2.01 -4.10
CA CYS A 25 9.91 1.71 -3.15
C CYS A 25 9.56 0.56 -2.19
N ALA A 26 8.29 0.22 -2.06
CA ALA A 26 7.72 -0.73 -1.12
C ALA A 26 8.12 -0.49 0.37
N ASP A 27 7.51 -1.21 1.26
CA ASP A 27 7.90 -1.48 2.66
C ASP A 27 8.32 -0.24 3.50
N PHE A 28 7.81 0.98 3.21
CA PHE A 28 8.19 2.16 3.99
C PHE A 28 7.83 2.04 5.47
N THR A 29 6.97 1.12 5.85
CA THR A 29 6.64 0.87 7.25
C THR A 29 7.78 0.25 8.04
N HIS A 30 8.70 -0.49 7.40
CA HIS A 30 9.81 -1.11 8.10
C HIS A 30 10.90 -0.08 8.48
N PRO A 31 11.25 0.10 9.78
CA PRO A 31 12.09 1.21 10.24
C PRO A 31 13.46 1.30 9.57
N ARG A 32 14.14 0.16 9.38
CA ARG A 32 15.46 0.13 8.72
C ARG A 32 15.36 0.53 7.25
N TRP A 33 14.36 0.01 6.54
CA TRP A 33 14.13 0.35 5.14
C TRP A 33 13.73 1.81 4.98
N PHE A 34 12.83 2.31 5.83
CA PHE A 34 12.44 3.73 5.82
C PHE A 34 13.63 4.67 6.08
N SER A 35 14.55 4.30 6.97
CA SER A 35 15.79 5.05 7.16
C SER A 35 16.64 5.06 5.88
N ASN A 36 16.77 3.92 5.20
CA ASN A 36 17.46 3.80 3.91
C ASN A 36 16.83 4.72 2.85
N LEU A 37 15.49 4.70 2.71
CA LEU A 37 14.76 5.58 1.78
C LEU A 37 15.07 7.06 2.04
N LYS A 38 15.02 7.51 3.29
CA LYS A 38 15.31 8.90 3.66
C LYS A 38 16.75 9.32 3.35
N GLN A 39 17.69 8.41 3.53
CA GLN A 39 19.11 8.68 3.29
C GLN A 39 19.43 8.75 1.80
N ASN A 40 18.86 7.87 0.99
CA ASN A 40 19.30 7.63 -0.38
C ASN A 40 18.36 8.19 -1.47
N LEU A 41 17.13 8.53 -1.13
CA LEU A 41 16.19 9.12 -2.09
C LEU A 41 16.11 10.65 -1.93
N VAL A 42 15.86 11.33 -3.04
CA VAL A 42 15.57 12.77 -3.11
C VAL A 42 14.42 12.99 -4.06
N GLU A 43 13.48 13.85 -3.66
CA GLU A 43 12.34 14.21 -4.52
C GLU A 43 12.82 14.96 -5.76
N ASN A 44 12.34 14.54 -6.94
CA ASN A 44 12.74 15.14 -8.21
C ASN A 44 11.69 14.89 -9.31
N PRO A 45 11.04 15.94 -9.84
CA PRO A 45 11.14 17.33 -9.38
C PRO A 45 10.50 17.55 -7.99
N VAL A 46 10.92 18.60 -7.29
CA VAL A 46 10.38 18.93 -5.96
C VAL A 46 8.87 19.16 -6.03
N GLY A 47 8.14 18.59 -5.08
CA GLY A 47 6.67 18.68 -5.00
C GLY A 47 5.92 17.73 -5.93
N SER A 48 6.63 16.86 -6.67
CA SER A 48 6.02 15.89 -7.58
C SER A 48 5.55 14.59 -6.91
N GLY A 49 6.04 14.29 -5.72
CA GLY A 49 5.88 12.97 -5.10
C GLY A 49 6.73 11.86 -5.73
N LEU A 50 7.55 12.20 -6.73
CA LEU A 50 8.48 11.28 -7.38
C LEU A 50 9.88 11.45 -6.82
N TYR A 51 10.54 10.34 -6.54
CA TYR A 51 11.88 10.33 -5.95
C TYR A 51 12.89 9.69 -6.88
N LYS A 52 14.11 10.19 -6.88
CA LYS A 52 15.25 9.55 -7.55
C LYS A 52 16.28 9.07 -6.54
N LEU A 53 17.05 8.07 -6.93
CA LEU A 53 18.22 7.65 -6.16
C LEU A 53 19.32 8.71 -6.29
N LYS A 54 19.84 9.21 -5.15
CA LYS A 54 20.86 10.28 -5.11
C LYS A 54 22.15 9.90 -5.81
N SER A 55 22.52 8.62 -5.72
CA SER A 55 23.75 8.06 -6.33
C SER A 55 23.61 7.74 -7.82
N SER A 56 22.49 8.07 -8.47
CA SER A 56 22.22 7.68 -9.86
C SER A 56 21.59 8.81 -10.69
N ASP A 57 22.10 8.98 -11.90
CA ASP A 57 21.51 9.87 -12.92
C ASP A 57 20.43 9.20 -13.76
N SER A 58 19.88 8.09 -13.27
CA SER A 58 18.81 7.35 -13.95
C SER A 58 17.54 8.19 -14.07
N HIS A 59 16.79 7.95 -15.16
CA HIS A 59 15.42 8.46 -15.34
C HIS A 59 14.41 7.76 -14.43
N VAL A 60 14.73 6.58 -13.88
CA VAL A 60 13.83 5.81 -12.99
C VAL A 60 13.44 6.64 -11.77
N ARG A 61 12.16 6.62 -11.45
CA ARG A 61 11.58 7.31 -10.31
C ARG A 61 10.92 6.31 -9.36
N PHE A 62 10.95 6.65 -8.07
CA PHE A 62 10.28 5.90 -7.01
C PHE A 62 9.03 6.64 -6.55
N ILE A 63 7.96 5.89 -6.28
CA ILE A 63 6.84 6.34 -5.47
C ILE A 63 6.94 5.73 -4.07
N ILE A 64 6.55 6.50 -3.05
CA ILE A 64 6.61 6.06 -1.65
C ILE A 64 5.40 5.19 -1.36
N SER A 65 5.62 3.91 -1.09
CA SER A 65 4.54 2.95 -0.90
C SER A 65 4.88 1.86 0.11
N THR A 66 3.85 1.19 0.59
CA THR A 66 3.94 -0.02 1.41
C THR A 66 2.68 -0.87 1.21
N GLU A 67 2.78 -2.15 1.55
CA GLU A 67 1.62 -3.03 1.73
C GLU A 67 1.52 -3.42 3.21
N VAL A 68 0.31 -3.45 3.74
CA VAL A 68 0.04 -3.89 5.11
C VAL A 68 -1.02 -5.00 5.14
N SER A 69 -0.92 -5.88 6.13
CA SER A 69 -1.85 -6.98 6.34
C SER A 69 -2.75 -6.69 7.54
N CYS A 70 -4.03 -6.46 7.31
CA CYS A 70 -5.04 -6.27 8.34
C CYS A 70 -5.60 -7.64 8.75
N ILE A 71 -5.42 -8.05 10.01
CA ILE A 71 -6.04 -9.27 10.55
C ILE A 71 -6.78 -8.89 11.83
N TYR A 72 -8.10 -8.97 11.80
CA TYR A 72 -8.95 -8.53 12.91
C TYR A 72 -10.26 -9.30 12.96
N ARG A 73 -11.04 -9.11 14.01
CA ARG A 73 -12.37 -9.72 14.16
C ARG A 73 -13.46 -8.68 13.95
N GLN A 74 -14.42 -9.00 13.08
CA GLN A 74 -15.61 -8.17 12.82
C GLN A 74 -16.80 -9.08 12.52
N ASN A 75 -17.96 -8.84 13.18
CA ASN A 75 -19.19 -9.61 13.01
C ASN A 75 -18.95 -11.13 13.18
N ASP A 76 -18.25 -11.49 14.27
CA ASP A 76 -17.89 -12.88 14.63
C ASP A 76 -17.03 -13.65 13.59
N LYS A 77 -16.51 -12.94 12.57
CA LYS A 77 -15.62 -13.50 11.56
C LYS A 77 -14.20 -12.92 11.71
N THR A 78 -13.21 -13.76 11.47
CA THR A 78 -11.83 -13.26 11.28
C THR A 78 -11.71 -12.71 9.88
N ARG A 79 -11.50 -11.40 9.78
CA ARG A 79 -11.27 -10.69 8.52
C ARG A 79 -9.76 -10.61 8.24
N ARG A 80 -9.39 -10.78 6.98
CA ARG A 80 -8.02 -10.64 6.50
C ARG A 80 -8.05 -9.87 5.20
N VAL A 81 -7.39 -8.72 5.17
CA VAL A 81 -7.34 -7.84 4.01
C VAL A 81 -5.92 -7.27 3.88
N HIS A 82 -5.39 -7.24 2.67
CA HIS A 82 -4.19 -6.49 2.36
C HIS A 82 -4.54 -5.13 1.77
N LEU A 83 -3.79 -4.12 2.17
CA LEU A 83 -3.92 -2.75 1.68
C LEU A 83 -2.57 -2.25 1.19
N CYS A 84 -2.50 -1.82 -0.07
CA CYS A 84 -1.42 -1.01 -0.57
C CYS A 84 -1.67 0.46 -0.20
N ILE A 85 -0.64 1.13 0.29
CA ILE A 85 -0.70 2.53 0.71
C ILE A 85 0.34 3.30 -0.10
N LEU A 86 -0.10 4.36 -0.79
CA LEU A 86 0.78 5.31 -1.46
C LEU A 86 0.80 6.60 -0.64
N ALA A 87 1.99 7.08 -0.30
CA ALA A 87 2.19 8.34 0.38
C ALA A 87 2.74 9.39 -0.59
N PRO A 88 2.26 10.63 -0.57
CA PRO A 88 2.71 11.68 -1.48
C PRO A 88 4.18 12.07 -1.25
N ASN A 89 4.70 11.83 -0.06
CA ASN A 89 6.09 12.13 0.30
C ASN A 89 6.54 11.35 1.54
N LEU A 90 7.83 11.44 1.86
CA LEU A 90 8.43 10.78 3.03
C LEU A 90 7.91 11.32 4.37
N GLU A 91 7.45 12.58 4.43
CA GLU A 91 6.85 13.15 5.65
C GLU A 91 5.51 12.51 5.96
N ALA A 92 4.64 12.37 4.97
CA ALA A 92 3.37 11.65 5.10
C ALA A 92 3.59 10.20 5.53
N ALA A 93 4.56 9.51 4.90
CA ALA A 93 4.94 8.15 5.29
C ALA A 93 5.42 8.07 6.75
N ALA A 94 6.19 9.06 7.22
CA ALA A 94 6.61 9.12 8.62
C ALA A 94 5.42 9.29 9.58
N LYS A 95 4.44 10.13 9.23
CA LYS A 95 3.21 10.31 10.03
C LYS A 95 2.38 9.03 10.08
N ILE A 96 2.27 8.31 8.94
CA ILE A 96 1.60 7.00 8.90
C ILE A 96 2.30 6.03 9.84
N ASN A 97 3.63 5.89 9.73
CA ASN A 97 4.41 5.00 10.60
C ASN A 97 4.20 5.31 12.08
N LYS A 98 4.21 6.62 12.44
CA LYS A 98 3.92 7.06 13.80
C LYS A 98 2.50 6.67 14.21
N GLY A 99 1.49 6.95 13.40
CA GLY A 99 0.09 6.64 13.68
C GLY A 99 -0.16 5.13 13.88
N LEU A 100 0.52 4.28 13.11
CA LEU A 100 0.48 2.84 13.25
C LEU A 100 1.19 2.38 14.55
N ALA A 101 2.39 2.91 14.82
CA ALA A 101 3.16 2.56 16.01
C ALA A 101 2.47 3.00 17.31
N ASP A 102 1.87 4.19 17.35
CA ASP A 102 1.08 4.72 18.48
C ASP A 102 -0.10 3.79 18.85
N ARG A 103 -0.58 2.99 17.88
CA ARG A 103 -1.63 1.97 18.06
C ARG A 103 -1.08 0.56 18.27
N GLY A 104 0.21 0.43 18.55
CA GLY A 104 0.86 -0.83 18.93
C GLY A 104 1.31 -1.71 17.76
N ALA A 105 1.37 -1.19 16.53
CA ALA A 105 1.86 -1.94 15.39
C ALA A 105 3.36 -2.29 15.50
N LYS A 106 3.72 -3.55 15.24
CA LYS A 106 5.11 -4.04 15.27
C LYS A 106 5.73 -3.93 13.88
N LEU A 107 6.10 -2.70 13.49
CA LEU A 107 6.56 -2.39 12.14
C LEU A 107 7.93 -3.00 11.76
N ALA A 108 8.74 -3.40 12.74
CA ALA A 108 10.05 -4.00 12.50
C ALA A 108 10.01 -5.52 12.25
N SER A 109 8.83 -6.14 12.27
CA SER A 109 8.70 -7.60 12.16
C SER A 109 8.81 -8.11 10.72
N ASP A 110 8.34 -7.32 9.76
CA ASP A 110 8.31 -7.69 8.33
C ASP A 110 8.16 -6.42 7.47
N GLY A 111 8.53 -6.48 6.18
CA GLY A 111 8.26 -5.40 5.21
C GLY A 111 6.77 -5.15 5.02
N ARG A 112 5.96 -6.21 5.07
CA ARG A 112 4.50 -6.15 5.10
C ARG A 112 3.99 -6.54 6.50
N PRO A 113 3.88 -5.58 7.45
CA PRO A 113 3.52 -5.89 8.82
C PRO A 113 2.09 -6.39 8.94
N ILE A 114 1.90 -7.36 9.85
CA ILE A 114 0.56 -7.79 10.26
C ILE A 114 0.06 -6.84 11.33
N LEU A 115 -1.07 -6.21 11.06
CA LEU A 115 -1.72 -5.23 11.92
C LEU A 115 -3.00 -5.84 12.50
N GLY A 116 -3.17 -5.76 13.81
CA GLY A 116 -4.39 -6.16 14.51
C GLY A 116 -5.48 -5.08 14.46
N MET A 117 -5.52 -4.30 13.38
CA MET A 117 -6.42 -3.17 13.17
C MET A 117 -7.35 -3.45 12.00
N SER A 118 -8.55 -2.84 12.01
CA SER A 118 -9.47 -2.94 10.89
C SER A 118 -8.94 -2.21 9.65
N ALA A 119 -9.37 -2.64 8.46
CA ALA A 119 -9.04 -1.95 7.22
C ALA A 119 -9.49 -0.47 7.27
N LYS A 120 -10.66 -0.20 7.84
CA LYS A 120 -11.19 1.15 8.08
C LYS A 120 -10.26 1.99 8.96
N ASP A 121 -9.77 1.44 10.09
CA ASP A 121 -8.85 2.17 10.97
C ASP A 121 -7.54 2.53 10.27
N ILE A 122 -7.03 1.65 9.40
CA ILE A 122 -5.85 1.96 8.60
C ILE A 122 -6.12 3.11 7.63
N VAL A 123 -7.26 3.09 6.91
CA VAL A 123 -7.64 4.22 6.03
C VAL A 123 -7.72 5.52 6.82
N LYS A 124 -8.30 5.50 8.02
CA LYS A 124 -8.39 6.67 8.89
C LYS A 124 -7.00 7.22 9.25
N ILE A 125 -6.08 6.37 9.70
CA ILE A 125 -4.70 6.75 10.04
C ILE A 125 -4.01 7.39 8.83
N VAL A 126 -4.16 6.78 7.66
CA VAL A 126 -3.53 7.23 6.42
C VAL A 126 -4.05 8.61 6.00
N LEU A 127 -5.37 8.84 6.07
CA LEU A 127 -5.98 10.13 5.74
C LEU A 127 -5.70 11.23 6.78
N GLU A 128 -5.55 10.87 8.05
CA GLU A 128 -5.11 11.78 9.11
C GLU A 128 -3.65 12.23 8.90
N ALA A 129 -2.80 11.38 8.34
CA ALA A 129 -1.42 11.72 8.02
C ALA A 129 -1.32 12.72 6.86
N ASP A 130 -2.02 12.45 5.75
CA ASP A 130 -2.15 13.36 4.61
C ASP A 130 -3.34 12.91 3.73
N LYS A 131 -4.24 13.85 3.39
CA LYS A 131 -5.41 13.59 2.54
C LYS A 131 -5.06 13.21 1.09
N LYS A 132 -3.83 13.45 0.65
CA LYS A 132 -3.31 13.05 -0.67
C LYS A 132 -2.80 11.61 -0.70
N CYS A 133 -2.74 10.93 0.43
CA CYS A 133 -2.46 9.51 0.46
C CYS A 133 -3.55 8.73 -0.26
N MET A 134 -3.18 7.60 -0.85
CA MET A 134 -4.11 6.68 -1.49
C MET A 134 -4.02 5.32 -0.82
N VAL A 135 -5.16 4.73 -0.51
CA VAL A 135 -5.27 3.34 -0.05
C VAL A 135 -5.94 2.53 -1.15
N ILE A 136 -5.29 1.46 -1.56
CA ILE A 136 -5.72 0.56 -2.62
C ILE A 136 -5.86 -0.85 -2.01
N PRO A 137 -7.08 -1.38 -1.90
CA PRO A 137 -7.28 -2.79 -1.54
C PRO A 137 -6.54 -3.69 -2.52
N ALA A 138 -5.66 -4.54 -2.00
CA ALA A 138 -4.79 -5.38 -2.80
C ALA A 138 -5.54 -6.63 -3.29
N HIS A 139 -5.24 -7.08 -4.52
CA HIS A 139 -5.70 -8.35 -5.14
C HIS A 139 -7.10 -8.77 -4.70
N VAL A 140 -8.09 -7.87 -4.89
CA VAL A 140 -9.41 -7.90 -4.22
C VAL A 140 -10.23 -9.18 -4.39
N TRP A 141 -9.88 -10.06 -5.35
CA TRP A 141 -10.59 -11.30 -5.64
C TRP A 141 -9.88 -12.57 -5.20
N THR A 142 -8.69 -12.48 -4.59
CA THR A 142 -8.04 -13.69 -4.04
C THR A 142 -8.88 -14.27 -2.89
N PRO A 143 -8.92 -15.61 -2.71
CA PRO A 143 -9.76 -16.22 -1.66
C PRO A 143 -9.43 -15.75 -0.25
N TRP A 144 -8.14 -15.44 0.02
CA TRP A 144 -7.62 -14.97 1.29
C TRP A 144 -7.00 -13.58 1.15
N PHE A 145 -7.04 -12.80 2.21
CA PHE A 145 -6.43 -11.47 2.31
C PHE A 145 -6.93 -10.43 1.31
N ALA A 146 -8.15 -10.59 0.84
CA ALA A 146 -8.79 -9.73 -0.15
C ALA A 146 -10.16 -9.25 0.32
N VAL A 147 -10.58 -8.05 -0.13
CA VAL A 147 -11.88 -7.50 0.26
C VAL A 147 -13.01 -8.39 -0.18
N PHE A 148 -13.02 -8.89 -1.42
CA PHE A 148 -14.05 -9.81 -1.92
C PHE A 148 -13.66 -11.28 -1.77
N GLY A 149 -12.68 -11.56 -0.93
CA GLY A 149 -12.16 -12.92 -0.72
C GLY A 149 -13.17 -13.85 -0.06
N SER A 150 -13.48 -14.96 -0.71
CA SER A 150 -14.48 -15.93 -0.27
C SER A 150 -14.22 -16.56 1.10
N LYS A 151 -12.97 -16.53 1.59
CA LYS A 151 -12.55 -17.15 2.85
C LYS A 151 -12.45 -16.19 4.03
N SER A 152 -12.12 -14.92 3.77
CA SER A 152 -11.83 -13.96 4.86
C SER A 152 -12.24 -12.52 4.55
N GLY A 153 -12.90 -12.31 3.43
CA GLY A 153 -13.30 -10.99 2.93
C GLY A 153 -14.72 -10.58 3.34
N PHE A 154 -15.24 -9.66 2.57
CA PHE A 154 -16.53 -8.98 2.73
C PHE A 154 -17.38 -9.13 1.46
N ASN A 155 -18.63 -8.75 1.54
CA ASN A 155 -19.53 -8.77 0.39
C ASN A 155 -19.50 -7.43 -0.38
N SER A 156 -18.99 -6.36 0.21
CA SER A 156 -18.90 -5.03 -0.40
C SER A 156 -17.77 -4.21 0.19
N LEU A 157 -17.35 -3.16 -0.53
CA LEU A 157 -16.43 -2.14 0.01
C LEU A 157 -17.06 -1.44 1.20
N GLN A 158 -18.36 -1.15 1.14
CA GLN A 158 -19.11 -0.53 2.22
C GLN A 158 -19.07 -1.36 3.52
N GLU A 159 -19.14 -2.68 3.45
CA GLU A 159 -19.00 -3.55 4.63
C GLU A 159 -17.59 -3.49 5.23
N CYS A 160 -16.56 -3.30 4.40
CA CYS A 160 -15.16 -3.27 4.82
C CYS A 160 -14.73 -1.90 5.37
N PHE A 161 -15.11 -0.81 4.70
CA PHE A 161 -14.60 0.54 4.96
C PHE A 161 -15.63 1.49 5.57
N GLU A 162 -16.91 1.10 5.64
CA GLU A 162 -18.03 1.84 6.20
C GLU A 162 -18.09 3.27 5.62
N GLU A 163 -18.12 4.32 6.46
CA GLU A 163 -18.16 5.73 6.05
C GLU A 163 -16.91 6.20 5.28
N LEU A 164 -15.82 5.44 5.31
CA LEU A 164 -14.59 5.75 4.57
C LEU A 164 -14.56 5.16 3.15
N THR A 165 -15.59 4.40 2.76
CA THR A 165 -15.70 3.85 1.39
C THR A 165 -15.49 4.90 0.29
N PRO A 166 -16.00 6.15 0.38
CA PRO A 166 -15.78 7.18 -0.64
C PRO A 166 -14.31 7.58 -0.84
N HIS A 167 -13.42 7.21 0.08
CA HIS A 167 -11.98 7.45 -0.03
C HIS A 167 -11.22 6.34 -0.75
N ILE A 168 -11.87 5.20 -1.02
CA ILE A 168 -11.29 4.12 -1.83
C ILE A 168 -11.53 4.46 -3.30
N LYS A 169 -10.46 4.84 -4.02
CA LYS A 169 -10.52 5.32 -5.41
C LYS A 169 -9.99 4.33 -6.43
N ALA A 170 -9.31 3.30 -5.97
CA ALA A 170 -8.75 2.24 -6.80
C ALA A 170 -8.76 0.91 -6.06
N VAL A 171 -8.77 -0.19 -6.80
CA VAL A 171 -8.59 -1.55 -6.31
C VAL A 171 -7.60 -2.30 -7.20
N GLU A 172 -6.81 -3.19 -6.61
CA GLU A 172 -5.95 -4.06 -7.39
C GLU A 172 -6.74 -5.27 -7.89
N THR A 173 -6.74 -5.48 -9.21
CA THR A 173 -7.35 -6.61 -9.89
C THR A 173 -6.28 -7.42 -10.64
N GLY A 174 -6.66 -8.41 -11.42
CA GLY A 174 -5.73 -9.33 -12.06
C GLY A 174 -5.38 -10.51 -11.16
N LEU A 175 -4.30 -11.24 -11.43
CA LEU A 175 -3.86 -12.49 -10.77
C LEU A 175 -4.93 -13.57 -10.60
N SER A 176 -6.11 -13.26 -10.06
CA SER A 176 -7.23 -14.18 -9.78
C SER A 176 -8.56 -13.66 -10.25
N SER A 177 -8.61 -12.65 -11.10
CA SER A 177 -9.82 -12.08 -11.66
C SER A 177 -9.62 -11.63 -13.10
N ASP A 178 -10.72 -11.58 -13.84
CA ASP A 178 -10.83 -10.97 -15.14
C ASP A 178 -11.71 -9.69 -15.07
N PRO A 179 -11.74 -8.84 -16.10
CA PRO A 179 -12.56 -7.63 -16.09
C PRO A 179 -14.05 -7.90 -15.87
N SER A 180 -14.57 -9.03 -16.33
CA SER A 180 -16.00 -9.37 -16.20
C SER A 180 -16.43 -9.60 -14.74
N MET A 181 -15.52 -9.95 -13.85
CA MET A 181 -15.81 -10.05 -12.41
C MET A 181 -16.06 -8.67 -11.81
N ASN A 182 -15.26 -7.68 -12.20
CA ASN A 182 -15.41 -6.31 -11.71
C ASN A 182 -16.72 -5.69 -12.20
N TRP A 183 -17.09 -5.92 -13.45
CA TRP A 183 -18.33 -5.38 -14.05
C TRP A 183 -19.64 -5.92 -13.43
N ARG A 184 -19.56 -6.97 -12.61
CA ARG A 184 -20.72 -7.50 -11.87
C ARG A 184 -21.03 -6.73 -10.59
N LEU A 185 -20.12 -5.86 -10.14
CA LEU A 185 -20.29 -5.07 -8.93
C LEU A 185 -20.38 -3.59 -9.29
N SER A 186 -21.60 -3.05 -9.28
CA SER A 186 -21.85 -1.63 -9.57
C SER A 186 -21.11 -0.68 -8.63
N GLU A 187 -20.75 -1.10 -7.42
CA GLU A 187 -19.90 -0.30 -6.52
C GLU A 187 -18.50 -0.04 -7.07
N LEU A 188 -18.05 -0.81 -8.09
CA LEU A 188 -16.75 -0.62 -8.75
C LEU A 188 -16.84 0.25 -10.01
N ASP A 189 -18.01 0.67 -10.46
CA ASP A 189 -18.20 1.43 -11.70
C ASP A 189 -17.44 2.78 -11.70
N ASN A 190 -17.23 3.36 -10.51
CA ASN A 190 -16.52 4.64 -10.33
C ASN A 190 -15.16 4.48 -9.66
N ILE A 191 -14.59 3.27 -9.66
CA ILE A 191 -13.31 2.94 -9.05
C ILE A 191 -12.35 2.47 -10.14
N THR A 192 -11.09 2.94 -10.07
CA THR A 192 -10.00 2.54 -10.98
C THR A 192 -9.39 1.21 -10.56
#